data_aadff71b6ad280e09aa8f7c86076346c
#
_entry.id   aadff71b6ad280e09aa8f7c86076346c
#
_cell.length_a   1.000
_cell.length_b   1.000
_cell.length_c   1.000
_cell.angle_alpha   90.00
_cell.angle_beta   90.00
_cell.angle_gamma   90.00
#
_symmetry.space_group_name_H-M   'P 1'
#
loop_
_entity.id
_entity.type
_entity.pdbx_description
1 polymer ?
#
loop_
_entity_poly.entity_id
_entity_poly.type
_entity_poly.pdbx_seq_one_letter_code
_entity_poly.pdbx_strand_id
1 'polypeptide(L)'
;MESYDRLLAHNVKPSMQRIAIMTYLMEHRTHPSVDDVYTALSPSMPTLSKTTVYNTLRLLSEQGAAQMLTIDERNVNFDADTSLHAHFLCRKCQHIYDMDAPLSATKQENKLAAEGHQVEEMHYYYKGICKNCLKENIRID
;
A
#
# COMPACT_ATOMS: atom_id res chain seq x y z
N MET A 1 -17.17 -14.81 1.32
CA MET A 1 -16.25 -13.93 2.08
C MET A 1 -15.31 -13.23 1.10
N GLU A 2 -15.32 -11.93 1.13
CA GLU A 2 -14.63 -11.10 0.15
C GLU A 2 -13.11 -11.27 0.15
N SER A 3 -12.48 -11.27 1.32
CA SER A 3 -11.03 -11.47 1.43
C SER A 3 -10.59 -12.86 0.99
N TYR A 4 -11.37 -13.88 1.34
CA TYR A 4 -11.12 -15.25 0.90
C TYR A 4 -11.14 -15.34 -0.64
N ASP A 5 -12.14 -14.76 -1.26
CA ASP A 5 -12.29 -14.77 -2.72
C ASP A 5 -11.14 -14.02 -3.39
N ARG A 6 -10.70 -12.90 -2.79
CA ARG A 6 -9.58 -12.12 -3.32
C ARG A 6 -8.28 -12.93 -3.28
N LEU A 7 -8.03 -13.66 -2.20
CA LEU A 7 -6.86 -14.53 -2.10
C LEU A 7 -6.86 -15.57 -3.23
N LEU A 8 -8.00 -16.25 -3.42
CA LEU A 8 -8.13 -17.26 -4.48
C LEU A 8 -7.94 -16.64 -5.87
N ALA A 9 -8.49 -15.47 -6.10
CA ALA A 9 -8.38 -14.79 -7.39
C ALA A 9 -6.93 -14.46 -7.75
N HIS A 10 -6.07 -14.32 -6.75
CA HIS A 10 -4.65 -13.98 -6.95
C HIS A 10 -3.72 -15.16 -6.66
N ASN A 11 -4.24 -16.38 -6.66
CA ASN A 11 -3.45 -17.61 -6.47
C ASN A 11 -2.73 -17.67 -5.12
N VAL A 12 -3.37 -17.13 -4.09
CA VAL A 12 -2.87 -17.21 -2.71
C VAL A 12 -3.72 -18.22 -1.95
N LYS A 13 -3.08 -19.26 -1.42
CA LYS A 13 -3.79 -20.26 -0.65
C LYS A 13 -4.32 -19.66 0.65
N PRO A 14 -5.64 -19.70 0.91
CA PRO A 14 -6.19 -19.14 2.13
C PRO A 14 -5.72 -19.86 3.39
N SER A 15 -5.55 -19.10 4.46
CA SER A 15 -5.35 -19.57 5.81
C SER A 15 -5.97 -18.54 6.74
N MET A 16 -6.18 -18.90 8.01
CA MET A 16 -6.78 -17.96 8.96
C MET A 16 -5.96 -16.67 9.06
N GLN A 17 -4.63 -16.78 9.09
CA GLN A 17 -3.76 -15.61 9.18
C GLN A 17 -3.79 -14.78 7.89
N ARG A 18 -3.74 -15.43 6.74
CA ARG A 18 -3.78 -14.72 5.44
C ARG A 18 -5.12 -14.01 5.23
N ILE A 19 -6.21 -14.66 5.61
CA ILE A 19 -7.55 -14.06 5.53
C ILE A 19 -7.64 -12.84 6.45
N ALA A 20 -7.15 -12.95 7.69
CA ALA A 20 -7.17 -11.83 8.64
C ALA A 20 -6.35 -10.64 8.14
N ILE A 21 -5.17 -10.89 7.59
CA ILE A 21 -4.29 -9.83 7.07
C ILE A 21 -4.92 -9.16 5.84
N MET A 22 -5.45 -9.94 4.90
CA MET A 22 -6.12 -9.39 3.72
C MET A 22 -7.34 -8.57 4.12
N THR A 23 -8.15 -9.07 5.05
CA THR A 23 -9.33 -8.36 5.56
C THR A 23 -8.94 -7.03 6.18
N TYR A 24 -7.87 -7.01 6.97
CA TYR A 24 -7.38 -5.77 7.58
C TYR A 24 -7.02 -4.74 6.51
N LEU A 25 -6.28 -5.15 5.47
CA LEU A 25 -5.92 -4.24 4.38
C LEU A 25 -7.15 -3.69 3.66
N MET A 26 -8.15 -4.53 3.44
CA MET A 26 -9.36 -4.13 2.73
C MET A 26 -10.23 -3.17 3.54
N GLU A 27 -10.22 -3.31 4.86
CA GLU A 27 -11.01 -2.47 5.76
C GLU A 27 -10.29 -1.19 6.18
N HIS A 28 -8.97 -1.17 6.13
CA HIS A 28 -8.14 -0.06 6.60
C HIS A 28 -7.32 0.52 5.46
N ARG A 29 -7.90 1.49 4.75
CA ARG A 29 -7.27 2.15 3.61
C ARG A 29 -6.34 3.29 4.05
N THR A 30 -5.57 3.04 5.11
CA THR A 30 -4.67 4.00 5.75
C THR A 30 -3.20 3.75 5.40
N HIS A 31 -2.95 2.86 4.44
CA HIS A 31 -1.61 2.47 3.99
C HIS A 31 -0.78 1.88 5.14
N PRO A 32 -1.25 0.78 5.77
CA PRO A 32 -0.59 0.23 6.95
C PRO A 32 0.78 -0.36 6.65
N SER A 33 1.67 -0.26 7.63
CA SER A 33 2.96 -0.94 7.65
C SER A 33 2.81 -2.34 8.26
N VAL A 34 3.91 -3.12 8.23
CA VAL A 34 3.95 -4.41 8.92
C VAL A 34 3.62 -4.26 10.40
N ASP A 35 4.20 -3.25 11.05
CA ASP A 35 3.96 -3.00 12.48
C ASP A 35 2.51 -2.63 12.76
N ASP A 36 1.89 -1.84 11.89
CA ASP A 36 0.47 -1.46 12.04
C ASP A 36 -0.43 -2.70 11.99
N VAL A 37 -0.22 -3.57 11.02
CA VAL A 37 -1.00 -4.79 10.87
C VAL A 37 -0.78 -5.72 12.05
N TYR A 38 0.47 -5.93 12.44
CA TYR A 38 0.80 -6.79 13.57
C TYR A 38 0.16 -6.28 14.87
N THR A 39 0.29 -5.00 15.15
CA THR A 39 -0.26 -4.39 16.36
C THR A 39 -1.78 -4.54 16.42
N ALA A 40 -2.46 -4.40 15.28
CA ALA A 40 -3.91 -4.50 15.21
C ALA A 40 -4.41 -5.94 15.39
N LEU A 41 -3.70 -6.92 14.81
CA LEU A 41 -4.18 -8.30 14.79
C LEU A 41 -3.66 -9.17 15.93
N SER A 42 -2.50 -8.86 16.52
CA SER A 42 -1.87 -9.70 17.54
C SER A 42 -2.74 -9.93 18.78
N PRO A 43 -3.56 -8.97 19.27
CA PRO A 43 -4.42 -9.25 20.43
C PRO A 43 -5.41 -10.39 20.22
N SER A 44 -5.95 -10.56 19.02
CA SER A 44 -6.89 -11.64 18.70
C SER A 44 -6.22 -12.86 18.10
N MET A 45 -4.93 -12.79 17.78
CA MET A 45 -4.17 -13.87 17.16
C MET A 45 -2.83 -14.05 17.87
N PRO A 46 -2.83 -14.66 19.07
CA PRO A 46 -1.61 -14.72 19.91
C PRO A 46 -0.41 -15.41 19.26
N THR A 47 -0.64 -16.31 18.30
CA THR A 47 0.45 -17.01 17.61
C THR A 47 1.00 -16.27 16.41
N LEU A 48 0.41 -15.11 16.07
CA LEU A 48 0.87 -14.31 14.94
C LEU A 48 2.22 -13.67 15.26
N SER A 49 3.17 -13.75 14.32
CA SER A 49 4.47 -13.09 14.44
C SER A 49 4.60 -11.98 13.42
N LYS A 50 5.51 -11.02 13.67
CA LYS A 50 5.81 -9.97 12.69
C LYS A 50 6.38 -10.57 11.41
N THR A 51 7.17 -11.62 11.52
CA THR A 51 7.73 -12.32 10.36
C THR A 51 6.62 -12.88 9.47
N THR A 52 5.60 -13.50 10.07
CA THR A 52 4.46 -14.02 9.32
C THR A 52 3.69 -12.87 8.64
N VAL A 53 3.49 -11.77 9.33
CA VAL A 53 2.84 -10.59 8.75
C VAL A 53 3.63 -10.08 7.55
N TYR A 54 4.94 -9.90 7.71
CA TYR A 54 5.82 -9.44 6.64
C TYR A 54 5.77 -10.38 5.42
N ASN A 55 5.93 -11.68 5.66
CA ASN A 55 5.94 -12.66 4.58
C ASN A 55 4.59 -12.72 3.86
N THR A 56 3.49 -12.60 4.60
CA THR A 56 2.15 -12.60 4.02
C THR A 56 1.92 -11.35 3.17
N LEU A 57 2.24 -10.17 3.69
CA LEU A 57 2.09 -8.91 2.95
C LEU A 57 2.93 -8.91 1.67
N ARG A 58 4.15 -9.44 1.78
CA ARG A 58 5.02 -9.59 0.62
C ARG A 58 4.43 -10.54 -0.42
N LEU A 59 3.91 -11.68 0.01
CA LEU A 59 3.25 -12.65 -0.88
C LEU A 59 2.04 -12.01 -1.58
N LEU A 60 1.20 -11.30 -0.82
CA LEU A 60 0.03 -10.62 -1.39
C LEU A 60 0.45 -9.61 -2.46
N SER A 61 1.53 -8.88 -2.21
CA SER A 61 2.05 -7.88 -3.16
C SER A 61 2.63 -8.53 -4.41
N GLU A 62 3.38 -9.63 -4.25
CA GLU A 62 3.96 -10.37 -5.38
C GLU A 62 2.87 -11.00 -6.26
N GLN A 63 1.76 -11.42 -5.66
CA GLN A 63 0.64 -12.03 -6.38
C GLN A 63 -0.39 -11.02 -6.87
N GLY A 64 -0.17 -9.73 -6.62
CA GLY A 64 -1.07 -8.68 -7.11
C GLY A 64 -2.33 -8.46 -6.28
N ALA A 65 -2.47 -9.12 -5.13
CA ALA A 65 -3.64 -8.94 -4.25
C ALA A 65 -3.54 -7.67 -3.41
N ALA A 66 -2.34 -7.11 -3.26
CA ALA A 66 -2.08 -5.85 -2.59
C ALA A 66 -0.98 -5.12 -3.35
N GLN A 67 -0.78 -3.85 -3.02
CA GLN A 67 0.29 -3.04 -3.58
C GLN A 67 1.27 -2.66 -2.46
N MET A 68 2.57 -2.83 -2.71
CA MET A 68 3.62 -2.41 -1.79
C MET A 68 4.02 -0.98 -2.14
N LEU A 69 4.04 -0.09 -1.15
CA LEU A 69 4.42 1.31 -1.30
C LEU A 69 5.77 1.54 -0.64
N THR A 70 6.72 2.06 -1.42
CA THR A 70 8.06 2.40 -0.94
C THR A 70 8.26 3.91 -0.84
N ILE A 71 7.18 4.67 -0.82
CA ILE A 71 7.21 6.13 -0.77
C ILE A 71 7.85 6.65 0.53
N ASP A 72 7.65 5.95 1.65
CA ASP A 72 8.32 6.26 2.91
C ASP A 72 9.61 5.44 2.97
N GLU A 73 10.76 6.13 3.02
CA GLU A 73 12.06 5.49 3.04
C GLU A 73 12.31 4.66 4.30
N ARG A 74 11.61 4.98 5.39
CA ARG A 74 11.79 4.31 6.68
C ARG A 74 10.88 3.12 6.87
N ASN A 75 9.73 3.10 6.22
CA ASN A 75 8.72 2.05 6.36
C ASN A 75 8.14 1.68 5.01
N VAL A 76 7.94 0.39 4.79
CA VAL A 76 7.18 -0.09 3.66
C VAL A 76 5.72 -0.13 4.07
N ASN A 77 4.86 0.43 3.24
CA ASN A 77 3.41 0.49 3.45
C ASN A 77 2.70 -0.37 2.41
N PHE A 78 1.48 -0.77 2.71
CA PHE A 78 0.71 -1.66 1.83
C PHE A 78 -0.68 -1.10 1.60
N ASP A 79 -1.22 -1.34 0.41
CA ASP A 79 -2.54 -0.87 0.02
C ASP A 79 -3.31 -2.00 -0.66
N ALA A 80 -4.56 -2.21 -0.25
CA ALA A 80 -5.45 -3.15 -0.90
C ALA A 80 -5.95 -2.63 -2.25
N ASP A 81 -5.89 -1.32 -2.49
CA ASP A 81 -6.22 -0.74 -3.78
C ASP A 81 -5.03 -0.88 -4.72
N THR A 82 -5.16 -1.79 -5.69
CA THR A 82 -4.10 -2.05 -6.67
C THR A 82 -4.31 -1.26 -7.97
N SER A 83 -5.30 -0.39 -8.03
CA SER A 83 -5.51 0.47 -9.19
C SER A 83 -4.39 1.50 -9.30
N LEU A 84 -4.18 2.00 -10.53
CA LEU A 84 -3.17 3.01 -10.77
C LEU A 84 -3.58 4.34 -10.14
N HIS A 85 -2.81 4.82 -9.18
CA HIS A 85 -3.02 6.13 -8.57
C HIS A 85 -1.68 6.67 -8.05
N ALA A 86 -1.66 7.95 -7.69
CA ALA A 86 -0.47 8.60 -7.16
C ALA A 86 -0.61 8.73 -5.64
N HIS A 87 0.52 8.94 -4.97
CA HIS A 87 0.56 9.13 -3.52
C HIS A 87 1.36 10.38 -3.17
N PHE A 88 0.95 11.07 -2.11
CA PHE A 88 1.68 12.20 -1.55
C PHE A 88 2.03 11.89 -0.10
N LEU A 89 3.32 11.93 0.23
CA LEU A 89 3.80 11.74 1.59
C LEU A 89 4.15 13.08 2.22
N CYS A 90 3.55 13.40 3.36
CA CYS A 90 3.99 14.53 4.19
C CYS A 90 5.20 14.10 5.01
N ARG A 91 6.34 14.77 4.81
CA ARG A 91 7.56 14.47 5.55
C ARG A 91 7.48 14.87 7.02
N LYS A 92 6.55 15.76 7.37
CA LYS A 92 6.41 16.23 8.74
C LYS A 92 5.54 15.32 9.59
N CYS A 93 4.30 15.02 9.14
CA CYS A 93 3.36 14.20 9.89
C CYS A 93 3.32 12.74 9.43
N GLN A 94 4.01 12.39 8.36
CA GLN A 94 4.11 11.04 7.80
C GLN A 94 2.81 10.50 7.19
N HIS A 95 1.80 11.34 7.03
CA HIS A 95 0.54 10.91 6.42
C HIS A 95 0.72 10.72 4.91
N ILE A 96 0.11 9.66 4.37
CA ILE A 96 0.10 9.37 2.94
C ILE A 96 -1.30 9.64 2.40
N TYR A 97 -1.37 10.54 1.39
CA TYR A 97 -2.61 10.89 0.72
C TYR A 97 -2.68 10.18 -0.62
N ASP A 98 -3.86 9.67 -0.97
CA ASP A 98 -4.11 9.12 -2.30
C ASP A 98 -4.51 10.24 -3.26
N MET A 99 -4.04 10.14 -4.50
CA MET A 99 -4.31 11.09 -5.57
C MET A 99 -4.57 10.32 -6.86
N ASP A 100 -5.29 10.94 -7.79
CA ASP A 100 -5.44 10.36 -9.11
C ASP A 100 -4.09 10.32 -9.83
N ALA A 101 -3.86 9.28 -10.63
CA ALA A 101 -2.66 9.19 -11.44
C ALA A 101 -2.61 10.35 -12.45
N PRO A 102 -1.39 10.81 -12.84
CA PRO A 102 -1.27 11.86 -13.86
C PRO A 102 -1.97 11.47 -15.15
N LEU A 103 -2.60 12.42 -15.82
CA LEU A 103 -3.30 12.19 -17.09
C LEU A 103 -2.38 11.61 -18.17
N SER A 104 -1.08 11.88 -18.07
CA SER A 104 -0.08 11.40 -19.01
C SER A 104 0.39 9.96 -18.74
N ALA A 105 -0.06 9.32 -17.65
CA ALA A 105 0.43 8.00 -17.25
C ALA A 105 0.28 6.95 -18.34
N THR A 106 -0.91 6.84 -18.93
CA THR A 106 -1.19 5.88 -20.01
C THR A 106 -0.35 6.17 -21.25
N LYS A 107 -0.16 7.43 -21.58
CA LYS A 107 0.65 7.84 -22.73
C LYS A 107 2.11 7.40 -22.56
N GLN A 108 2.67 7.58 -21.36
CA GLN A 108 4.04 7.17 -21.08
C GLN A 108 4.19 5.65 -21.14
N GLU A 109 3.21 4.91 -20.57
CA GLU A 109 3.21 3.46 -20.64
C GLU A 109 3.17 2.96 -22.08
N ASN A 110 2.30 3.54 -22.91
CA ASN A 110 2.20 3.18 -24.32
C ASN A 110 3.49 3.46 -25.07
N LYS A 111 4.17 4.56 -24.75
CA LYS A 111 5.45 4.91 -25.37
C LYS A 111 6.52 3.85 -25.04
N LEU A 112 6.61 3.44 -23.78
CA LEU A 112 7.56 2.40 -23.37
C LEU A 112 7.28 1.08 -24.07
N ALA A 113 6.00 0.68 -24.18
CA ALA A 113 5.59 -0.53 -24.88
C ALA A 113 5.96 -0.46 -26.36
N ALA A 114 5.78 0.70 -27.00
CA ALA A 114 6.13 0.91 -28.40
C ALA A 114 7.62 0.80 -28.65
N GLU A 115 8.45 1.12 -27.66
CA GLU A 115 9.90 0.97 -27.72
C GLU A 115 10.37 -0.45 -27.44
N GLY A 116 9.46 -1.37 -27.08
CA GLY A 116 9.79 -2.77 -26.82
C GLY A 116 9.95 -3.13 -25.35
N HIS A 117 9.64 -2.20 -24.45
CA HIS A 117 9.72 -2.44 -23.00
C HIS A 117 8.45 -3.09 -22.49
N GLN A 118 8.58 -3.94 -21.47
CA GLN A 118 7.46 -4.48 -20.71
C GLN A 118 7.41 -3.77 -19.36
N VAL A 119 6.35 -2.99 -19.11
CA VAL A 119 6.17 -2.30 -17.83
C VAL A 119 5.48 -3.25 -16.86
N GLU A 120 6.13 -3.52 -15.73
CA GLU A 120 5.56 -4.39 -14.70
C GLU A 120 4.95 -3.60 -13.55
N GLU A 121 5.50 -2.43 -13.23
CA GLU A 121 5.01 -1.59 -12.14
C GLU A 121 5.15 -0.12 -12.51
N MET A 122 4.22 0.70 -12.01
CA MET A 122 4.29 2.16 -12.12
C MET A 122 3.98 2.78 -10.76
N HIS A 123 4.81 3.73 -10.35
CA HIS A 123 4.64 4.44 -9.09
C HIS A 123 4.77 5.93 -9.31
N TYR A 124 3.83 6.70 -8.75
CA TYR A 124 3.85 8.16 -8.79
C TYR A 124 3.87 8.66 -7.35
N TYR A 125 5.02 9.17 -6.91
CA TYR A 125 5.23 9.61 -5.55
C TYR A 125 5.55 11.11 -5.51
N TYR A 126 4.80 11.82 -4.68
CA TYR A 126 5.09 13.21 -4.34
C TYR A 126 5.43 13.27 -2.86
N LYS A 127 6.43 14.06 -2.50
CA LYS A 127 6.86 14.23 -1.12
C LYS A 127 6.96 15.72 -0.81
N GLY A 128 6.50 16.10 0.37
CA GLY A 128 6.54 17.49 0.78
C GLY A 128 5.90 17.70 2.13
N ILE A 129 5.26 18.83 2.32
CA ILE A 129 4.56 19.19 3.55
C ILE A 129 3.09 19.34 3.24
N CYS A 130 2.23 18.63 3.97
CA CYS A 130 0.80 18.63 3.69
C CYS A 130 0.15 19.97 4.11
N LYS A 131 -1.06 20.19 3.60
CA LYS A 131 -1.81 21.43 3.86
C LYS A 131 -2.05 21.71 5.34
N ASN A 132 -2.25 20.66 6.14
CA ASN A 132 -2.48 20.81 7.57
C ASN A 132 -1.20 21.22 8.31
N CYS A 133 -0.06 20.63 7.94
CA CYS A 133 1.24 20.99 8.52
C CYS A 133 1.67 22.40 8.12
N LEU A 134 1.37 22.81 6.89
CA LEU A 134 1.64 24.18 6.45
C LEU A 134 0.83 25.20 7.25
N LYS A 135 -0.43 24.90 7.56
CA LYS A 135 -1.27 25.77 8.39
C LYS A 135 -0.72 25.90 9.80
N GLU A 136 -0.23 24.81 10.38
CA GLU A 136 0.38 24.83 11.71
C GLU A 136 1.64 25.70 11.74
N ASN A 137 2.48 25.62 10.70
CA ASN A 137 3.67 26.45 10.60
C ASN A 137 3.30 27.94 10.54
N ILE A 138 2.24 28.30 9.84
CA ILE A 138 1.76 29.67 9.74
C ILE A 138 1.27 30.18 11.10
N ARG A 139 0.65 29.31 11.91
CA ARG A 139 0.14 29.67 13.24
C ARG A 139 1.24 29.94 14.26
N ILE A 140 2.39 29.33 14.09
CA ILE A 140 3.51 29.47 15.03
C ILE A 140 4.20 30.84 14.86
N ASP A 141 4.11 31.41 13.68
CA ASP A 141 4.67 32.72 13.37
C ASP A 141 3.70 33.83 13.76
#